data_39508e790a7aadfec573e2034fad8a64
#
_entry.id   39508e790a7aadfec573e2034fad8a64
#
_cell.length_a   1.000
_cell.length_b   1.000
_cell.length_c   1.000
_cell.angle_alpha   90.00
_cell.angle_beta   90.00
_cell.angle_gamma   90.00
#
_symmetry.space_group_name_H-M   'P 1'
#
loop_
_entity.id
_entity.type
_entity.pdbx_description
1 polymer ?
#
loop_
_entity_poly.entity_id
_entity_poly.type
_entity_poly.pdbx_seq_one_letter_code
_entity_poly.pdbx_strand_id
1 'polypeptide(L)'
;MKSYYKLGVLITLVVSAYTSPIAPLAGKDRDSIAKDYLTKLYGLPKQSSPDSEKRASSEMNQRLKEMQQFFRLKVTGKLDDETLEVMKKPRCGVPDVAAYSTFQGNYKWKKHALTYRIENYTPDMSVAEVDDSIKRALQVWADVTPLRFSRVNRGTADIMISFAVGDHQDGYPFDGPDGFLAHAFPPFEGLGGDAHFDDDEKFSFRSPEGEGSLISKSLRFVPMHKIKISCILIPTYSSGYNLFLVAAHEFGHSLGLDHSQDPGALMFPTYVYRDIDTFALPKDDVNGIQSLYGPNPDIDTVNPKPTPPGTPNKCDPKLVLDAVTMLRGELMFFKSRFFWRSYPLSATVELHLIKGFWPEIPDNIDAAFESPLEDKVFIIRGDKVWALYGYDMVQGYPKSLSMFSFPSNVKKIDAVLYDETSYKILFFVKNEIYSYNEEQRKMETGFPKPVQDIFSGMTGKVTAAFQYKGFNYLFSGPNLFEFGAHNNKLMRVLNNNYFLPC
;
A
#
# COMPACT_ATOMS: atom_id res chain seq x y z
N MET A 1 35.67 36.42 -43.29
CA MET A 1 35.74 35.03 -42.78
C MET A 1 36.67 34.94 -41.58
N LYS A 2 36.39 35.59 -40.46
CA LYS A 2 37.21 35.48 -39.20
C LYS A 2 36.36 35.75 -37.95
N SER A 3 35.12 35.28 -37.89
CA SER A 3 34.27 35.51 -36.68
C SER A 3 33.50 34.32 -36.16
N TYR A 4 33.62 33.11 -36.74
CA TYR A 4 32.83 31.94 -36.32
C TYR A 4 33.60 30.89 -35.50
N TYR A 5 34.93 31.06 -35.35
CA TYR A 5 35.74 30.07 -34.58
C TYR A 5 35.85 30.33 -33.07
N LYS A 6 35.40 31.49 -32.57
CA LYS A 6 35.48 31.79 -31.14
C LYS A 6 34.22 31.36 -30.33
N LEU A 7 33.09 31.03 -31.00
CA LEU A 7 31.87 30.65 -30.31
C LEU A 7 31.79 29.11 -30.05
N GLY A 8 32.50 28.33 -30.88
CA GLY A 8 32.48 26.87 -30.76
C GLY A 8 33.32 26.31 -29.60
N VAL A 9 34.36 27.05 -29.18
CA VAL A 9 35.23 26.60 -28.09
C VAL A 9 34.63 26.89 -26.70
N LEU A 10 33.74 27.88 -26.59
CA LEU A 10 33.12 28.20 -25.31
C LEU A 10 31.98 27.24 -24.96
N ILE A 11 31.33 26.63 -25.96
CA ILE A 11 30.23 25.68 -25.73
C ILE A 11 30.75 24.31 -25.30
N THR A 12 31.94 23.90 -25.79
CA THR A 12 32.55 22.62 -25.41
C THR A 12 33.13 22.62 -23.99
N LEU A 13 33.53 23.76 -23.46
CA LEU A 13 34.06 23.86 -22.09
C LEU A 13 32.96 23.91 -21.03
N VAL A 14 31.74 24.37 -21.37
CA VAL A 14 30.62 24.39 -20.43
C VAL A 14 29.98 23.01 -20.29
N VAL A 15 30.00 22.18 -21.33
CA VAL A 15 29.44 20.81 -21.27
C VAL A 15 30.37 19.86 -20.49
N SER A 16 31.69 20.12 -20.46
CA SER A 16 32.66 19.29 -19.74
C SER A 16 32.68 19.52 -18.22
N ALA A 17 32.08 20.61 -17.73
CA ALA A 17 32.06 20.94 -16.30
C ALA A 17 30.86 20.34 -15.54
N TYR A 18 29.90 19.72 -16.26
CA TYR A 18 28.67 19.15 -15.65
C TYR A 18 28.64 17.61 -15.67
N THR A 19 29.70 16.93 -16.03
CA THR A 19 29.79 15.47 -16.00
C THR A 19 30.69 14.95 -14.88
N SER A 20 30.82 15.67 -13.78
CA SER A 20 31.30 15.04 -12.55
C SER A 20 30.18 14.07 -12.10
N PRO A 21 30.46 12.77 -11.93
CA PRO A 21 29.51 11.87 -11.32
C PRO A 21 29.17 12.45 -9.95
N ILE A 22 27.90 12.73 -9.72
CA ILE A 22 27.40 13.01 -8.38
C ILE A 22 27.81 11.79 -7.57
N ALA A 23 28.73 11.98 -6.63
CA ALA A 23 29.05 10.93 -5.66
C ALA A 23 27.71 10.45 -5.06
N PRO A 24 27.44 9.14 -5.04
CA PRO A 24 26.25 8.65 -4.35
C PRO A 24 26.35 9.19 -2.92
N LEU A 25 25.29 9.86 -2.47
CA LEU A 25 25.09 10.18 -1.06
C LEU A 25 25.48 8.92 -0.29
N ALA A 26 26.40 9.06 0.66
CA ALA A 26 26.88 7.96 1.49
C ALA A 26 25.70 7.40 2.29
N GLY A 27 24.88 6.56 1.63
CA GLY A 27 23.85 5.77 2.27
C GLY A 27 24.53 4.75 3.17
N LYS A 28 23.92 4.45 4.32
CA LYS A 28 24.32 3.29 5.13
C LYS A 28 24.45 2.09 4.18
N ASP A 29 25.57 1.37 4.28
CA ASP A 29 25.79 0.15 3.51
C ASP A 29 24.59 -0.82 3.73
N ARG A 30 24.17 -1.50 2.68
CA ARG A 30 23.04 -2.46 2.69
C ARG A 30 23.11 -3.42 3.88
N ASP A 31 24.31 -3.95 4.13
CA ASP A 31 24.57 -4.87 5.24
C ASP A 31 24.41 -4.20 6.61
N SER A 32 24.71 -2.92 6.73
CA SER A 32 24.51 -2.15 7.96
C SER A 32 23.02 -1.94 8.25
N ILE A 33 22.21 -1.62 7.23
CA ILE A 33 20.75 -1.50 7.38
C ILE A 33 20.16 -2.82 7.84
N ALA A 34 20.53 -3.92 7.17
CA ALA A 34 20.00 -5.24 7.52
C ALA A 34 20.42 -5.69 8.92
N LYS A 35 21.66 -5.46 9.33
CA LYS A 35 22.14 -5.79 10.68
C LYS A 35 21.42 -4.99 11.75
N ASP A 36 21.22 -3.69 11.56
CA ASP A 36 20.50 -2.85 12.52
C ASP A 36 19.05 -3.31 12.65
N TYR A 37 18.35 -3.48 11.53
CA TYR A 37 16.98 -4.00 11.46
C TYR A 37 16.81 -5.34 12.16
N LEU A 38 17.67 -6.32 11.81
CA LEU A 38 17.59 -7.67 12.40
C LEU A 38 17.99 -7.70 13.87
N THR A 39 18.87 -6.79 14.29
CA THR A 39 19.24 -6.67 15.70
C THR A 39 18.10 -6.13 16.55
N LYS A 40 17.41 -5.10 16.07
CA LYS A 40 16.31 -4.45 16.79
C LYS A 40 15.03 -5.30 16.79
N LEU A 41 14.71 -5.95 15.66
CA LEU A 41 13.40 -6.56 15.46
C LEU A 41 13.40 -8.09 15.46
N TYR A 42 14.53 -8.71 15.20
CA TYR A 42 14.68 -10.17 15.10
C TYR A 42 15.75 -10.72 16.05
N GLY A 43 16.36 -9.87 16.90
CA GLY A 43 17.29 -10.25 17.90
C GLY A 43 18.58 -10.86 17.38
N LEU A 44 19.10 -10.32 16.29
CA LEU A 44 20.45 -10.65 15.86
C LEU A 44 21.46 -10.17 16.92
N PRO A 45 22.33 -11.03 17.48
CA PRO A 45 23.27 -10.61 18.50
C PRO A 45 24.25 -9.54 18.00
N LYS A 46 24.53 -8.52 18.83
CA LYS A 46 25.61 -7.56 18.57
C LYS A 46 26.95 -8.33 18.65
N GLN A 47 27.77 -8.28 17.59
CA GLN A 47 29.05 -8.97 17.55
C GLN A 47 30.00 -8.47 18.62
N SER A 48 30.57 -9.38 19.40
CA SER A 48 31.50 -9.09 20.49
C SER A 48 32.93 -9.64 20.30
N SER A 49 33.21 -10.44 19.23
CA SER A 49 34.57 -10.96 19.00
C SER A 49 34.86 -11.35 17.54
N PRO A 50 36.12 -11.23 17.05
CA PRO A 50 36.50 -11.56 15.67
C PRO A 50 36.42 -13.03 15.27
N ASP A 51 36.46 -13.98 16.22
CA ASP A 51 36.50 -15.42 15.95
C ASP A 51 35.14 -16.03 15.57
N SER A 52 34.10 -15.21 15.38
CA SER A 52 32.72 -15.68 15.21
C SER A 52 32.13 -15.42 13.79
N GLU A 53 32.92 -15.06 12.76
CA GLU A 53 32.39 -14.70 11.46
C GLU A 53 31.47 -15.75 10.80
N LYS A 54 31.85 -17.03 10.85
CA LYS A 54 31.00 -18.11 10.29
C LYS A 54 29.69 -18.30 11.07
N ARG A 55 29.74 -18.12 12.39
CA ARG A 55 28.57 -18.22 13.25
C ARG A 55 27.65 -17.03 13.03
N ALA A 56 28.20 -15.82 12.96
CA ALA A 56 27.48 -14.60 12.69
C ALA A 56 26.77 -14.63 11.32
N SER A 57 27.43 -15.15 10.27
CA SER A 57 26.81 -15.33 8.95
C SER A 57 25.66 -16.33 9.00
N SER A 58 25.80 -17.42 9.75
CA SER A 58 24.71 -18.42 9.93
C SER A 58 23.52 -17.81 10.68
N GLU A 59 23.78 -17.06 11.75
CA GLU A 59 22.73 -16.39 12.53
C GLU A 59 22.01 -15.32 11.70
N MET A 60 22.74 -14.50 10.96
CA MET A 60 22.15 -13.52 10.05
C MET A 60 21.24 -14.17 8.98
N ASN A 61 21.71 -15.25 8.35
CA ASN A 61 20.91 -16.00 7.39
C ASN A 61 19.62 -16.56 8.02
N GLN A 62 19.71 -17.02 9.27
CA GLN A 62 18.52 -17.51 9.99
C GLN A 62 17.53 -16.36 10.24
N ARG A 63 17.98 -15.21 10.73
CA ARG A 63 17.11 -14.04 10.97
C ARG A 63 16.53 -13.48 9.68
N LEU A 64 17.30 -13.49 8.60
CA LEU A 64 16.76 -13.14 7.26
C LEU A 64 15.62 -14.07 6.84
N LYS A 65 15.76 -15.38 7.03
CA LYS A 65 14.68 -16.34 6.74
C LYS A 65 13.43 -16.09 7.58
N GLU A 66 13.59 -15.83 8.87
CA GLU A 66 12.48 -15.51 9.76
C GLU A 66 11.74 -14.24 9.31
N MET A 67 12.49 -13.18 9.00
CA MET A 67 11.93 -11.94 8.46
C MET A 67 11.23 -12.16 7.11
N GLN A 68 11.88 -12.84 6.17
CA GLN A 68 11.32 -13.16 4.87
C GLN A 68 10.03 -13.99 5.01
N GLN A 69 10.01 -14.96 5.92
CA GLN A 69 8.84 -15.77 6.20
C GLN A 69 7.70 -14.92 6.79
N PHE A 70 8.02 -14.03 7.74
CA PHE A 70 7.05 -13.14 8.37
C PHE A 70 6.36 -12.25 7.33
N PHE A 71 7.15 -11.62 6.45
CA PHE A 71 6.66 -10.76 5.39
C PHE A 71 6.18 -11.50 4.13
N ARG A 72 6.15 -12.85 4.15
CA ARG A 72 5.75 -13.71 3.03
C ARG A 72 6.59 -13.50 1.75
N LEU A 73 7.83 -13.09 1.91
CA LEU A 73 8.81 -12.99 0.85
C LEU A 73 9.34 -14.37 0.46
N LYS A 74 10.09 -14.45 -0.62
CA LYS A 74 10.84 -15.66 -0.95
C LYS A 74 11.88 -15.95 0.13
N VAL A 75 11.78 -17.08 0.82
CA VAL A 75 12.67 -17.45 1.93
C VAL A 75 14.02 -17.92 1.40
N THR A 76 14.90 -16.95 1.10
CA THR A 76 16.25 -17.22 0.56
C THR A 76 17.34 -17.28 1.64
N GLY A 77 17.13 -16.60 2.77
CA GLY A 77 18.15 -16.34 3.79
C GLY A 77 19.26 -15.41 3.31
N LYS A 78 19.04 -14.68 2.22
CA LYS A 78 19.97 -13.71 1.64
C LYS A 78 19.36 -12.33 1.62
N LEU A 79 20.16 -11.31 1.71
CA LEU A 79 19.73 -9.92 1.57
C LEU A 79 19.59 -9.58 0.09
N ASP A 80 18.45 -9.93 -0.50
CA ASP A 80 18.05 -9.51 -1.84
C ASP A 80 17.39 -8.11 -1.83
N ASP A 81 17.12 -7.57 -3.01
CA ASP A 81 16.58 -6.21 -3.13
C ASP A 81 15.18 -6.10 -2.55
N GLU A 82 14.33 -7.13 -2.72
CA GLU A 82 12.98 -7.18 -2.17
C GLU A 82 12.99 -7.17 -0.63
N THR A 83 13.89 -7.96 -0.02
CA THR A 83 14.08 -7.98 1.42
C THR A 83 14.53 -6.62 1.95
N LEU A 84 15.49 -5.97 1.25
CA LEU A 84 15.99 -4.67 1.65
C LEU A 84 14.93 -3.57 1.52
N GLU A 85 14.10 -3.60 0.48
CA GLU A 85 13.01 -2.63 0.32
C GLU A 85 11.96 -2.73 1.43
N VAL A 86 11.65 -3.94 1.91
CA VAL A 86 10.77 -4.11 3.07
C VAL A 86 11.42 -3.55 4.35
N MET A 87 12.72 -3.75 4.54
CA MET A 87 13.44 -3.23 5.71
C MET A 87 13.49 -1.70 5.78
N LYS A 88 13.36 -1.02 4.64
CA LYS A 88 13.37 0.46 4.56
C LYS A 88 11.99 1.09 4.75
N LYS A 89 10.92 0.29 4.79
CA LYS A 89 9.56 0.84 4.95
C LYS A 89 9.36 1.41 6.34
N PRO A 90 8.70 2.57 6.46
CA PRO A 90 8.26 3.11 7.73
C PRO A 90 7.40 2.10 8.48
N ARG A 91 7.63 1.94 9.77
CA ARG A 91 7.01 0.87 10.54
C ARG A 91 6.92 1.13 12.04
N CYS A 92 6.20 0.27 12.74
CA CYS A 92 6.22 0.14 14.19
C CYS A 92 7.57 -0.42 14.67
N GLY A 93 8.08 0.11 15.79
CA GLY A 93 9.33 -0.30 16.41
C GLY A 93 9.24 -1.56 17.28
N VAL A 94 8.04 -2.13 17.49
CA VAL A 94 7.86 -3.39 18.22
C VAL A 94 8.47 -4.55 17.43
N PRO A 95 9.19 -5.50 18.08
CA PRO A 95 9.75 -6.68 17.42
C PRO A 95 8.70 -7.58 16.78
N ASP A 96 9.01 -8.19 15.61
CA ASP A 96 8.10 -9.07 14.88
C ASP A 96 8.05 -10.51 15.42
N VAL A 97 9.06 -10.92 16.19
CA VAL A 97 9.19 -12.29 16.72
C VAL A 97 9.22 -12.31 18.24
N ALA A 98 8.36 -13.11 18.82
CA ALA A 98 8.21 -13.27 20.27
C ALA A 98 9.48 -13.73 21.01
N ALA A 99 10.51 -14.25 20.32
CA ALA A 99 11.75 -14.74 20.92
C ALA A 99 12.58 -13.65 21.64
N TYR A 100 12.26 -12.37 21.40
CA TYR A 100 12.88 -11.22 22.09
C TYR A 100 11.91 -10.40 22.92
N SER A 101 10.62 -10.66 22.84
CA SER A 101 9.71 -10.07 23.78
C SER A 101 9.97 -10.73 25.14
N THR A 102 10.43 -9.97 26.11
CA THR A 102 10.31 -10.27 27.52
C THR A 102 8.85 -10.58 27.92
N PHE A 103 7.96 -10.64 26.96
CA PHE A 103 6.51 -10.68 27.03
C PHE A 103 5.96 -12.03 26.57
N GLN A 104 6.48 -13.15 27.10
CA GLN A 104 5.82 -14.47 27.00
C GLN A 104 4.64 -14.52 27.98
N GLY A 105 3.43 -14.19 27.51
CA GLY A 105 2.22 -14.33 28.31
C GLY A 105 0.99 -13.81 27.56
N ASN A 106 -0.20 -14.25 27.94
CA ASN A 106 -1.47 -13.63 27.52
C ASN A 106 -1.61 -12.26 28.20
N TYR A 107 -0.87 -11.27 27.74
CA TYR A 107 -0.91 -9.91 28.26
C TYR A 107 -2.21 -9.26 27.84
N LYS A 108 -3.11 -9.09 28.80
CA LYS A 108 -4.35 -8.34 28.61
C LYS A 108 -4.71 -7.62 29.91
N TRP A 109 -5.37 -6.52 29.77
CA TRP A 109 -5.94 -5.80 30.91
C TRP A 109 -6.97 -6.67 31.63
N LYS A 110 -6.91 -6.69 32.97
CA LYS A 110 -7.87 -7.42 33.81
C LYS A 110 -9.17 -6.64 34.03
N LYS A 111 -9.26 -5.41 33.54
CA LYS A 111 -10.41 -4.50 33.63
C LYS A 111 -10.77 -3.97 32.25
N HIS A 112 -12.02 -3.59 32.06
CA HIS A 112 -12.50 -3.06 30.78
C HIS A 112 -12.52 -1.53 30.74
N ALA A 113 -12.59 -0.85 31.89
CA ALA A 113 -12.50 0.60 31.96
C ALA A 113 -11.03 1.01 32.12
N LEU A 114 -10.48 1.59 31.07
CA LEU A 114 -9.09 2.03 30.98
C LEU A 114 -9.02 3.55 30.94
N THR A 115 -7.98 4.08 31.53
CA THR A 115 -7.66 5.52 31.48
C THR A 115 -6.49 5.76 30.54
N TYR A 116 -6.46 6.90 29.86
CA TYR A 116 -5.31 7.33 29.09
C TYR A 116 -4.96 8.80 29.37
N ARG A 117 -3.69 9.14 29.19
CA ARG A 117 -3.18 10.50 29.37
C ARG A 117 -2.18 10.83 28.27
N ILE A 118 -2.38 11.99 27.62
CA ILE A 118 -1.40 12.57 26.69
C ILE A 118 -0.49 13.47 27.53
N GLU A 119 0.82 13.16 27.55
CA GLU A 119 1.80 13.86 28.38
C GLU A 119 2.30 15.14 27.72
N ASN A 120 2.54 15.07 26.41
CA ASN A 120 2.99 16.19 25.57
C ASN A 120 2.40 16.06 24.16
N TYR A 121 2.73 16.99 23.27
CA TYR A 121 2.17 17.08 21.92
C TYR A 121 3.25 17.32 20.89
N THR A 122 3.11 16.73 19.72
CA THR A 122 3.96 17.02 18.57
C THR A 122 3.73 18.47 18.07
N PRO A 123 4.76 19.16 17.59
CA PRO A 123 4.62 20.49 16.98
C PRO A 123 3.94 20.47 15.59
N ASP A 124 3.79 19.32 14.98
CA ASP A 124 3.27 19.16 13.60
C ASP A 124 1.77 19.41 13.49
N MET A 125 1.04 19.22 14.59
CA MET A 125 -0.41 19.25 14.62
C MET A 125 -0.91 20.14 15.77
N SER A 126 -2.11 20.68 15.61
CA SER A 126 -2.76 21.37 16.73
C SER A 126 -3.14 20.36 17.84
N VAL A 127 -3.18 20.82 19.07
CA VAL A 127 -3.61 20.03 20.24
C VAL A 127 -4.95 19.34 19.99
N ALA A 128 -5.90 20.04 19.35
CA ALA A 128 -7.22 19.50 19.06
C ALA A 128 -7.17 18.36 18.03
N GLU A 129 -6.30 18.42 17.02
CA GLU A 129 -6.12 17.37 16.03
C GLU A 129 -5.44 16.13 16.61
N VAL A 130 -4.45 16.33 17.51
CA VAL A 130 -3.84 15.22 18.26
C VAL A 130 -4.88 14.55 19.15
N ASP A 131 -5.63 15.35 19.94
CA ASP A 131 -6.68 14.85 20.83
C ASP A 131 -7.75 14.03 20.07
N ASP A 132 -8.19 14.51 18.90
CA ASP A 132 -9.17 13.79 18.06
C ASP A 132 -8.57 12.49 17.50
N SER A 133 -7.33 12.55 17.00
CA SER A 133 -6.63 11.36 16.46
C SER A 133 -6.49 10.26 17.51
N ILE A 134 -6.00 10.59 18.69
CA ILE A 134 -5.83 9.64 19.81
C ILE A 134 -7.19 9.08 20.28
N LYS A 135 -8.19 9.95 20.46
CA LYS A 135 -9.53 9.52 20.86
C LYS A 135 -10.14 8.55 19.85
N ARG A 136 -10.05 8.87 18.55
CA ARG A 136 -10.56 7.99 17.47
C ARG A 136 -9.80 6.67 17.39
N ALA A 137 -8.48 6.70 17.58
CA ALA A 137 -7.63 5.52 17.58
C ALA A 137 -7.99 4.53 18.72
N LEU A 138 -8.35 5.01 19.90
CA LEU A 138 -8.88 4.19 20.98
C LEU A 138 -10.32 3.72 20.69
N GLN A 139 -11.12 4.56 20.05
CA GLN A 139 -12.52 4.27 19.78
C GLN A 139 -12.73 3.07 18.84
N VAL A 140 -11.84 2.88 17.83
CA VAL A 140 -11.98 1.75 16.91
C VAL A 140 -11.88 0.39 17.63
N TRP A 141 -11.10 0.32 18.72
CA TRP A 141 -10.99 -0.87 19.58
C TRP A 141 -12.20 -0.99 20.53
N ALA A 142 -12.68 0.13 21.08
CA ALA A 142 -13.89 0.17 21.91
C ALA A 142 -15.14 -0.25 21.12
N ASP A 143 -15.20 0.08 19.83
CA ASP A 143 -16.33 -0.27 18.98
C ASP A 143 -16.53 -1.80 18.86
N VAL A 144 -15.47 -2.59 18.94
CA VAL A 144 -15.52 -4.05 18.72
C VAL A 144 -15.33 -4.90 19.98
N THR A 145 -15.04 -4.28 21.14
CA THR A 145 -14.76 -4.94 22.42
C THR A 145 -15.56 -4.31 23.57
N PRO A 146 -15.63 -4.95 24.75
CA PRO A 146 -16.19 -4.33 25.95
C PRO A 146 -15.32 -3.23 26.57
N LEU A 147 -14.14 -2.93 25.98
CA LEU A 147 -13.22 -1.90 26.51
C LEU A 147 -13.81 -0.49 26.39
N ARG A 148 -13.57 0.34 27.39
CA ARG A 148 -13.99 1.74 27.46
C ARG A 148 -12.82 2.59 27.91
N PHE A 149 -12.58 3.71 27.23
CA PHE A 149 -11.43 4.58 27.45
C PHE A 149 -11.87 5.93 27.98
N SER A 150 -11.21 6.40 29.04
CA SER A 150 -11.46 7.71 29.64
C SER A 150 -10.16 8.49 29.78
N ARG A 151 -10.18 9.73 29.28
CA ARG A 151 -9.03 10.62 29.41
C ARG A 151 -8.89 11.15 30.83
N VAL A 152 -7.67 11.17 31.34
CA VAL A 152 -7.28 11.88 32.55
C VAL A 152 -6.21 12.92 32.21
N ASN A 153 -6.22 14.05 32.93
CA ASN A 153 -5.31 15.15 32.66
C ASN A 153 -4.17 15.28 33.71
N ARG A 154 -4.20 14.43 34.72
CA ARG A 154 -3.21 14.45 35.84
C ARG A 154 -3.04 13.05 36.42
N GLY A 155 -1.86 12.80 36.98
CA GLY A 155 -1.54 11.51 37.57
C GLY A 155 -1.18 10.45 36.52
N THR A 156 -0.97 9.22 36.95
CA THR A 156 -0.69 8.07 36.08
C THR A 156 -1.99 7.52 35.52
N ALA A 157 -2.03 7.25 34.23
CA ALA A 157 -3.11 6.54 33.55
C ALA A 157 -2.70 5.10 33.27
N ASP A 158 -3.62 4.28 32.78
CA ASP A 158 -3.31 2.93 32.31
C ASP A 158 -2.48 2.95 31.02
N ILE A 159 -2.69 3.95 30.18
CA ILE A 159 -1.99 4.17 28.92
C ILE A 159 -1.43 5.59 28.94
N MET A 160 -0.13 5.73 29.10
CA MET A 160 0.56 7.00 28.96
C MET A 160 0.98 7.19 27.51
N ILE A 161 0.81 8.40 26.98
CA ILE A 161 1.03 8.71 25.56
C ILE A 161 2.01 9.88 25.50
N SER A 162 3.16 9.66 24.85
CA SER A 162 4.19 10.68 24.70
C SER A 162 4.74 10.77 23.28
N PHE A 163 5.20 11.95 22.91
CA PHE A 163 6.01 12.22 21.73
C PHE A 163 7.44 12.50 22.18
N ALA A 164 8.40 11.77 21.62
CA ALA A 164 9.80 11.83 22.06
C ALA A 164 10.74 11.61 20.88
N VAL A 165 12.02 11.98 21.03
CA VAL A 165 13.06 11.78 20.01
C VAL A 165 14.20 10.95 20.58
N GLY A 166 14.82 10.12 19.76
CA GLY A 166 16.00 9.33 20.12
C GLY A 166 15.82 8.52 21.41
N ASP A 167 16.80 8.62 22.33
CA ASP A 167 16.75 7.91 23.63
C ASP A 167 15.83 8.65 24.61
N HIS A 168 14.72 8.04 24.93
CA HIS A 168 13.70 8.54 25.85
C HIS A 168 13.49 7.66 27.08
N GLN A 169 14.53 6.91 27.46
CA GLN A 169 14.71 6.20 28.76
C GLN A 169 13.78 5.00 28.99
N ASP A 170 13.21 4.44 27.94
CA ASP A 170 12.41 3.22 27.99
C ASP A 170 13.17 1.96 27.50
N GLY A 171 14.41 2.15 27.03
CA GLY A 171 15.27 1.09 26.50
C GLY A 171 15.10 0.82 25.00
N TYR A 172 14.20 1.52 24.32
CA TYR A 172 13.90 1.37 22.87
C TYR A 172 14.03 2.70 22.16
N PRO A 173 15.26 3.23 21.94
CA PRO A 173 15.46 4.54 21.33
C PRO A 173 14.95 4.59 19.89
N PHE A 174 14.35 5.71 19.53
CA PHE A 174 13.96 6.03 18.18
C PHE A 174 15.17 6.27 17.27
N ASP A 175 14.98 6.19 15.96
CA ASP A 175 16.05 6.20 14.96
C ASP A 175 16.10 7.48 14.10
N GLY A 176 15.24 8.46 14.42
CA GLY A 176 15.13 9.73 13.71
C GLY A 176 14.22 9.61 12.47
N PRO A 177 14.23 10.63 11.59
CA PRO A 177 13.30 10.67 10.45
C PRO A 177 13.33 9.42 9.59
N ASP A 178 12.16 8.92 9.27
CA ASP A 178 11.91 7.63 8.62
C ASP A 178 12.35 6.42 9.50
N GLY A 179 11.81 5.24 9.27
CA GLY A 179 12.13 4.05 10.06
C GLY A 179 11.03 3.73 11.07
N PHE A 180 11.30 3.87 12.37
CA PHE A 180 10.32 3.58 13.42
C PHE A 180 9.45 4.79 13.73
N LEU A 181 8.15 4.70 13.41
CA LEU A 181 7.19 5.79 13.62
C LEU A 181 6.73 5.92 15.07
N ALA A 182 6.67 4.79 15.78
CA ALA A 182 6.18 4.67 17.14
C ALA A 182 6.46 3.26 17.68
N HIS A 183 6.25 3.07 18.98
CA HIS A 183 6.13 1.76 19.60
C HIS A 183 5.23 1.82 20.84
N ALA A 184 4.69 0.67 21.25
CA ALA A 184 3.91 0.58 22.47
C ALA A 184 4.20 -0.72 23.23
N PHE A 185 3.90 -0.70 24.52
CA PHE A 185 4.12 -1.82 25.42
C PHE A 185 2.81 -2.58 25.67
N PRO A 186 2.82 -3.92 25.65
CA PRO A 186 1.65 -4.68 26.05
C PRO A 186 1.30 -4.47 27.52
N PRO A 187 0.12 -4.90 27.99
CA PRO A 187 -0.29 -4.70 29.39
C PRO A 187 0.60 -5.44 30.39
N PHE A 188 1.38 -4.73 31.18
CA PHE A 188 2.16 -5.24 32.32
C PHE A 188 2.36 -4.13 33.37
N GLU A 189 3.07 -4.40 34.44
CA GLU A 189 3.33 -3.41 35.50
C GLU A 189 4.42 -2.41 35.08
N GLY A 190 4.24 -1.13 35.33
CA GLY A 190 5.17 -0.06 34.97
C GLY A 190 4.82 0.57 33.64
N LEU A 191 5.64 0.41 32.63
CA LEU A 191 5.43 0.95 31.25
C LEU A 191 4.35 0.22 30.46
N GLY A 192 3.72 -0.82 31.04
CA GLY A 192 2.72 -1.60 30.32
C GLY A 192 1.53 -0.77 29.89
N GLY A 193 1.23 -0.81 28.58
CA GLY A 193 0.19 -0.02 27.95
C GLY A 193 0.67 1.29 27.34
N ASP A 194 1.84 1.80 27.72
CA ASP A 194 2.35 3.09 27.26
C ASP A 194 2.66 3.08 25.76
N ALA A 195 2.41 4.19 25.10
CA ALA A 195 2.63 4.36 23.65
C ALA A 195 3.48 5.62 23.40
N HIS A 196 4.59 5.43 22.71
CA HIS A 196 5.56 6.47 22.39
C HIS A 196 5.62 6.69 20.88
N PHE A 197 5.60 7.95 20.47
CA PHE A 197 5.62 8.39 19.07
C PHE A 197 6.91 9.11 18.77
N ASP A 198 7.60 8.80 17.68
CA ASP A 198 8.83 9.48 17.28
C ASP A 198 8.51 10.89 16.79
N ASP A 199 8.93 11.92 17.54
CA ASP A 199 8.69 13.32 17.22
C ASP A 199 9.68 13.89 16.17
N ASP A 200 10.62 13.07 15.69
CA ASP A 200 11.42 13.35 14.48
C ASP A 200 10.64 13.01 13.20
N GLU A 201 9.55 12.24 13.32
CA GLU A 201 8.61 11.97 12.24
C GLU A 201 7.65 13.13 12.05
N LYS A 202 7.18 13.27 10.81
CA LYS A 202 6.15 14.25 10.52
C LYS A 202 4.76 13.65 10.60
N PHE A 203 3.99 14.04 11.61
CA PHE A 203 2.61 13.61 11.75
C PHE A 203 1.62 14.54 11.04
N SER A 204 0.49 13.98 10.64
CA SER A 204 -0.58 14.69 9.95
C SER A 204 -1.96 14.21 10.39
N PHE A 205 -2.96 15.11 10.28
CA PHE A 205 -4.35 14.81 10.62
C PHE A 205 -5.10 14.11 9.46
N ARG A 206 -4.83 14.50 8.21
CA ARG A 206 -5.56 14.02 7.01
C ARG A 206 -4.71 13.81 5.76
N SER A 207 -3.40 13.75 5.87
CA SER A 207 -2.57 13.52 4.70
C SER A 207 -2.67 12.07 4.24
N PRO A 208 -2.95 11.80 2.97
CA PRO A 208 -2.86 10.47 2.38
C PRO A 208 -1.42 10.03 2.11
N GLU A 209 -0.45 10.92 2.22
CA GLU A 209 0.93 10.71 1.80
C GLU A 209 1.80 10.37 3.01
N GLY A 210 1.93 9.09 3.30
CA GLY A 210 2.82 8.55 4.32
C GLY A 210 3.74 7.44 3.83
N GLU A 211 3.71 7.11 2.56
CA GLU A 211 4.81 6.35 1.98
C GLU A 211 5.82 7.36 1.47
N GLY A 212 7.04 7.29 2.01
CA GLY A 212 8.19 7.99 1.46
C GLY A 212 8.25 7.69 -0.02
N SER A 213 7.59 8.53 -0.81
CA SER A 213 7.79 8.53 -2.23
C SER A 213 9.29 8.67 -2.41
N LEU A 214 9.95 7.60 -2.79
CA LEU A 214 11.21 7.67 -3.52
C LEU A 214 10.91 8.41 -4.81
N ILE A 215 10.50 9.69 -4.68
CA ILE A 215 10.57 10.63 -5.79
C ILE A 215 12.05 10.76 -6.05
N SER A 216 12.54 9.88 -6.91
CA SER A 216 13.67 10.19 -7.75
C SER A 216 13.44 11.64 -8.20
N LYS A 217 14.25 12.56 -7.67
CA LYS A 217 14.33 13.93 -8.17
C LYS A 217 14.80 13.87 -9.62
N SER A 218 13.92 13.46 -10.53
CA SER A 218 14.15 13.61 -11.94
C SER A 218 14.01 15.11 -12.22
N LEU A 219 15.15 15.78 -12.26
CA LEU A 219 15.28 17.13 -12.79
C LEU A 219 14.68 17.13 -14.20
N ARG A 220 13.42 17.58 -14.32
CA ARG A 220 12.86 17.91 -15.63
C ARG A 220 13.60 19.14 -16.16
N PHE A 221 14.40 18.93 -17.21
CA PHE A 221 14.85 20.02 -18.06
C PHE A 221 13.64 20.67 -18.74
N VAL A 222 13.27 21.86 -18.30
CA VAL A 222 12.36 22.74 -19.02
C VAL A 222 13.20 23.59 -19.95
N PRO A 223 12.88 23.70 -21.26
CA PRO A 223 13.64 24.55 -22.18
C PRO A 223 13.55 26.02 -21.76
N MET A 224 14.70 26.64 -21.59
CA MET A 224 14.85 28.05 -21.21
C MET A 224 14.40 28.97 -22.35
N HIS A 225 13.11 29.36 -22.38
CA HIS A 225 12.72 30.63 -23.04
C HIS A 225 11.56 31.25 -22.26
N LYS A 226 11.85 32.43 -21.69
CA LYS A 226 10.97 33.36 -20.98
C LYS A 226 10.66 33.01 -19.53
N ILE A 227 11.61 33.26 -18.64
CA ILE A 227 11.37 33.30 -17.21
C ILE A 227 11.17 34.76 -16.78
N LYS A 228 9.88 35.14 -16.54
CA LYS A 228 9.56 36.11 -15.51
C LYS A 228 9.63 35.34 -14.19
N ILE A 229 10.61 35.67 -13.34
CA ILE A 229 10.71 35.14 -11.97
C ILE A 229 9.53 35.70 -11.18
N SER A 230 8.45 34.98 -11.15
CA SER A 230 7.42 35.12 -10.13
C SER A 230 7.71 33.99 -9.13
N CYS A 231 8.10 34.33 -7.89
CA CYS A 231 8.15 33.35 -6.80
C CYS A 231 6.73 32.88 -6.57
N ILE A 232 6.32 31.85 -7.27
CA ILE A 232 5.16 31.05 -6.89
C ILE A 232 5.65 30.22 -5.70
N LEU A 233 5.26 30.62 -4.51
CA LEU A 233 5.23 29.74 -3.35
C LEU A 233 4.32 28.57 -3.74
N ILE A 234 4.89 27.49 -4.27
CA ILE A 234 4.22 26.21 -4.36
C ILE A 234 4.03 25.80 -2.90
N PRO A 235 2.79 25.62 -2.42
CA PRO A 235 2.60 25.03 -1.12
C PRO A 235 3.31 23.68 -1.16
N THR A 236 4.40 23.55 -0.42
CA THR A 236 4.96 22.24 -0.11
C THR A 236 3.94 21.59 0.81
N TYR A 237 3.02 20.80 0.26
CA TYR A 237 2.27 19.84 1.05
C TYR A 237 3.31 18.88 1.61
N SER A 238 3.63 19.07 2.88
CA SER A 238 4.49 18.13 3.57
C SER A 238 3.67 16.87 3.82
N SER A 239 4.00 15.84 3.11
CA SER A 239 3.56 14.47 3.37
C SER A 239 3.94 14.10 4.80
N GLY A 240 2.97 13.66 5.59
CA GLY A 240 3.19 13.23 6.97
C GLY A 240 2.44 11.92 7.22
N TYR A 241 2.90 11.16 8.22
CA TYR A 241 2.21 9.95 8.66
C TYR A 241 0.91 10.31 9.37
N ASN A 242 -0.18 9.64 9.02
CA ASN A 242 -1.46 9.92 9.66
C ASN A 242 -1.45 9.44 11.13
N LEU A 243 -1.50 10.37 12.08
CA LEU A 243 -1.39 10.06 13.51
C LEU A 243 -2.47 9.08 13.99
N PHE A 244 -3.71 9.18 13.47
CA PHE A 244 -4.77 8.26 13.85
C PHE A 244 -4.42 6.80 13.48
N LEU A 245 -3.85 6.56 12.28
CA LEU A 245 -3.51 5.21 11.85
C LEU A 245 -2.35 4.62 12.64
N VAL A 246 -1.31 5.43 12.89
CA VAL A 246 -0.16 5.02 13.72
C VAL A 246 -0.64 4.73 15.13
N ALA A 247 -1.38 5.66 15.76
CA ALA A 247 -1.90 5.48 17.11
C ALA A 247 -2.85 4.28 17.25
N ALA A 248 -3.72 4.05 16.27
CA ALA A 248 -4.60 2.89 16.29
C ALA A 248 -3.83 1.56 16.26
N HIS A 249 -2.72 1.50 15.51
CA HIS A 249 -1.80 0.35 15.53
C HIS A 249 -1.15 0.19 16.91
N GLU A 250 -0.52 1.24 17.43
CA GLU A 250 0.19 1.20 18.71
C GLU A 250 -0.74 0.82 19.87
N PHE A 251 -1.99 1.32 19.86
CA PHE A 251 -2.96 0.92 20.87
C PHE A 251 -3.39 -0.56 20.76
N GLY A 252 -3.27 -1.20 19.59
CA GLY A 252 -3.38 -2.65 19.51
C GLY A 252 -2.35 -3.35 20.40
N HIS A 253 -1.09 -2.90 20.39
CA HIS A 253 -0.05 -3.37 21.30
C HIS A 253 -0.35 -3.02 22.76
N SER A 254 -0.74 -1.77 23.03
CA SER A 254 -1.17 -1.34 24.38
C SER A 254 -2.29 -2.21 24.97
N LEU A 255 -3.04 -2.88 24.09
CA LEU A 255 -4.13 -3.79 24.47
C LEU A 255 -3.73 -5.28 24.46
N GLY A 256 -2.50 -5.60 24.07
CA GLY A 256 -1.94 -6.96 24.12
C GLY A 256 -1.92 -7.72 22.80
N LEU A 257 -2.10 -7.07 21.67
CA LEU A 257 -1.90 -7.67 20.35
C LEU A 257 -0.43 -7.61 19.93
N ASP A 258 0.05 -8.68 19.35
CA ASP A 258 1.32 -8.72 18.61
C ASP A 258 1.13 -8.30 17.15
N HIS A 259 2.23 -8.17 16.40
CA HIS A 259 2.17 -7.94 14.96
C HIS A 259 1.45 -9.09 14.23
N SER A 260 0.61 -8.73 13.27
CA SER A 260 -0.04 -9.68 12.36
C SER A 260 0.82 -9.97 11.14
N GLN A 261 0.76 -11.19 10.62
CA GLN A 261 1.33 -11.56 9.32
C GLN A 261 0.34 -11.33 8.15
N ASP A 262 -0.88 -10.87 8.44
CA ASP A 262 -1.84 -10.49 7.39
C ASP A 262 -1.53 -9.06 6.90
N PRO A 263 -1.07 -8.87 5.65
CA PRO A 263 -0.75 -7.55 5.12
C PRO A 263 -1.97 -6.62 5.04
N GLY A 264 -3.18 -7.15 5.18
CA GLY A 264 -4.41 -6.38 5.29
C GLY A 264 -4.79 -5.96 6.70
N ALA A 265 -4.13 -6.47 7.73
CA ALA A 265 -4.37 -6.11 9.12
C ALA A 265 -3.88 -4.68 9.44
N LEU A 266 -4.49 -4.05 10.44
CA LEU A 266 -3.94 -2.84 11.03
C LEU A 266 -2.65 -3.14 11.78
N MET A 267 -2.60 -4.30 12.46
CA MET A 267 -1.43 -4.77 13.22
C MET A 267 -0.30 -5.34 12.34
N PHE A 268 -0.36 -5.19 11.01
CA PHE A 268 0.79 -5.47 10.15
C PHE A 268 1.88 -4.41 10.40
N PRO A 269 3.17 -4.77 10.57
CA PRO A 269 4.17 -3.86 11.16
C PRO A 269 4.51 -2.63 10.31
N THR A 270 4.38 -2.69 8.99
CA THR A 270 4.68 -1.55 8.11
C THR A 270 3.48 -0.62 7.97
N TYR A 271 3.75 0.68 8.00
CA TYR A 271 2.71 1.68 7.80
C TYR A 271 2.13 1.61 6.39
N VAL A 272 0.80 1.62 6.32
CA VAL A 272 0.06 1.76 5.06
C VAL A 272 -1.11 2.72 5.28
N TYR A 273 -1.18 3.77 4.48
CA TYR A 273 -2.30 4.71 4.55
C TYR A 273 -3.64 4.02 4.27
N ARG A 274 -4.66 4.40 5.04
CA ARG A 274 -6.05 3.97 4.88
C ARG A 274 -6.94 5.19 4.96
N ASP A 275 -8.04 5.20 4.23
CA ASP A 275 -9.03 6.28 4.30
C ASP A 275 -9.63 6.33 5.72
N ILE A 276 -9.30 7.39 6.45
CA ILE A 276 -9.68 7.54 7.86
C ILE A 276 -11.16 7.89 8.07
N ASP A 277 -11.83 8.42 7.05
CA ASP A 277 -13.25 8.76 7.12
C ASP A 277 -14.14 7.51 6.99
N THR A 278 -13.64 6.49 6.30
CA THR A 278 -14.33 5.19 6.13
C THR A 278 -13.65 4.04 6.88
N PHE A 279 -12.66 4.35 7.71
CA PHE A 279 -11.87 3.35 8.41
C PHE A 279 -12.74 2.45 9.30
N ALA A 280 -12.55 1.15 9.17
CA ALA A 280 -13.03 0.14 10.10
C ALA A 280 -11.92 -0.90 10.32
N LEU A 281 -11.84 -1.46 11.52
CA LEU A 281 -10.84 -2.49 11.83
C LEU A 281 -10.97 -3.67 10.88
N PRO A 282 -9.87 -4.13 10.26
CA PRO A 282 -9.82 -5.36 9.51
C PRO A 282 -10.24 -6.56 10.33
N LYS A 283 -10.72 -7.60 9.65
CA LYS A 283 -11.26 -8.80 10.31
C LYS A 283 -10.21 -9.52 11.17
N ASP A 284 -8.96 -9.51 10.75
CA ASP A 284 -7.85 -10.12 11.50
C ASP A 284 -7.69 -9.43 12.85
N ASP A 285 -7.63 -8.10 12.86
CA ASP A 285 -7.50 -7.30 14.08
C ASP A 285 -8.71 -7.46 15.01
N VAL A 286 -9.93 -7.50 14.44
CA VAL A 286 -11.16 -7.76 15.21
C VAL A 286 -11.11 -9.14 15.86
N ASN A 287 -10.72 -10.17 15.11
CA ASN A 287 -10.60 -11.52 15.65
C ASN A 287 -9.54 -11.59 16.75
N GLY A 288 -8.39 -10.96 16.55
CA GLY A 288 -7.30 -10.89 17.52
C GLY A 288 -7.76 -10.25 18.83
N ILE A 289 -8.31 -9.04 18.76
CA ILE A 289 -8.70 -8.33 20.00
C ILE A 289 -9.89 -9.00 20.71
N GLN A 290 -10.85 -9.54 19.96
CA GLN A 290 -11.98 -10.25 20.54
C GLN A 290 -11.57 -11.61 21.18
N SER A 291 -10.46 -12.20 20.72
CA SER A 291 -9.90 -13.39 21.40
C SER A 291 -9.40 -13.06 22.80
N LEU A 292 -8.95 -11.83 23.05
CA LEU A 292 -8.49 -11.36 24.35
C LEU A 292 -9.63 -10.88 25.26
N TYR A 293 -10.58 -10.10 24.73
CA TYR A 293 -11.59 -9.37 25.53
C TYR A 293 -13.03 -9.78 25.25
N GLY A 294 -13.29 -10.56 24.22
CA GLY A 294 -14.63 -10.84 23.74
C GLY A 294 -15.23 -9.71 22.89
N PRO A 295 -16.38 -9.95 22.25
CA PRO A 295 -17.06 -8.95 21.44
C PRO A 295 -17.69 -7.86 22.31
N ASN A 296 -17.93 -6.68 21.71
CA ASN A 296 -18.65 -5.60 22.35
C ASN A 296 -20.09 -6.03 22.64
N PRO A 297 -20.54 -6.07 23.91
CA PRO A 297 -21.90 -6.49 24.26
C PRO A 297 -22.99 -5.49 23.83
N ASP A 298 -22.59 -4.22 23.57
CA ASP A 298 -23.51 -3.14 23.24
C ASP A 298 -23.64 -2.95 21.72
N ILE A 299 -23.04 -3.83 20.89
CA ILE A 299 -23.23 -3.77 19.43
C ILE A 299 -24.70 -4.05 19.11
N ASP A 300 -25.33 -3.07 18.48
CA ASP A 300 -26.64 -3.25 17.85
C ASP A 300 -26.51 -4.31 16.73
N THR A 301 -26.94 -5.53 17.03
CA THR A 301 -26.90 -6.68 16.11
C THR A 301 -27.80 -6.47 14.89
N VAL A 302 -28.65 -5.44 14.91
CA VAL A 302 -29.60 -5.12 13.83
C VAL A 302 -28.88 -4.38 12.67
N ASN A 303 -27.85 -3.56 12.97
CA ASN A 303 -27.06 -2.84 11.97
C ASN A 303 -25.56 -2.86 12.30
N PRO A 304 -24.87 -3.99 12.17
CA PRO A 304 -23.45 -4.04 12.44
C PRO A 304 -22.69 -3.15 11.44
N LYS A 305 -21.75 -2.33 11.95
CA LYS A 305 -20.82 -1.57 11.08
C LYS A 305 -20.10 -2.56 10.15
N PRO A 306 -20.09 -2.34 8.82
CA PRO A 306 -19.46 -3.27 7.89
C PRO A 306 -17.99 -3.47 8.21
N THR A 307 -17.60 -4.69 8.53
CA THR A 307 -16.17 -5.06 8.62
C THR A 307 -15.62 -5.19 7.20
N PRO A 308 -14.45 -4.61 6.91
CA PRO A 308 -13.83 -4.78 5.60
C PRO A 308 -13.65 -6.25 5.24
N PRO A 309 -13.80 -6.64 3.97
CA PRO A 309 -13.51 -8.00 3.52
C PRO A 309 -12.11 -8.43 3.97
N GLY A 310 -11.97 -9.70 4.36
CA GLY A 310 -10.66 -10.28 4.71
C GLY A 310 -9.70 -10.25 3.52
N THR A 311 -8.42 -10.43 3.81
CA THR A 311 -7.37 -10.50 2.79
C THR A 311 -7.65 -11.67 1.84
N PRO A 312 -7.72 -11.44 0.51
CA PRO A 312 -8.06 -12.48 -0.43
C PRO A 312 -6.90 -13.47 -0.60
N ASN A 313 -7.24 -14.75 -0.70
CA ASN A 313 -6.26 -15.80 -0.97
C ASN A 313 -6.17 -16.07 -2.48
N LYS A 314 -4.99 -15.87 -3.08
CA LYS A 314 -4.76 -16.14 -4.51
C LYS A 314 -4.94 -17.62 -4.89
N CYS A 315 -4.82 -18.51 -3.91
CA CYS A 315 -5.00 -19.95 -4.09
C CYS A 315 -6.44 -20.42 -3.88
N ASP A 316 -7.39 -19.52 -3.60
CA ASP A 316 -8.79 -19.89 -3.50
C ASP A 316 -9.35 -20.26 -4.90
N PRO A 317 -9.79 -21.51 -5.11
CA PRO A 317 -10.35 -21.93 -6.40
C PRO A 317 -11.65 -21.18 -6.75
N LYS A 318 -12.27 -20.51 -5.80
CA LYS A 318 -13.48 -19.69 -5.98
C LYS A 318 -13.18 -18.20 -6.10
N LEU A 319 -11.90 -17.81 -6.16
CA LEU A 319 -11.52 -16.41 -6.32
C LEU A 319 -12.14 -15.84 -7.60
N VAL A 320 -12.86 -14.74 -7.46
CA VAL A 320 -13.38 -13.94 -8.58
C VAL A 320 -12.68 -12.59 -8.54
N LEU A 321 -11.90 -12.27 -9.56
CA LEU A 321 -11.22 -11.00 -9.70
C LEU A 321 -12.20 -9.89 -10.06
N ASP A 322 -11.96 -8.69 -9.55
CA ASP A 322 -12.78 -7.51 -9.81
C ASP A 322 -12.30 -6.78 -11.07
N ALA A 323 -10.99 -6.75 -11.32
CA ALA A 323 -10.37 -6.23 -12.54
C ALA A 323 -8.98 -6.82 -12.75
N VAL A 324 -8.50 -6.77 -13.99
CA VAL A 324 -7.10 -7.07 -14.35
C VAL A 324 -6.64 -6.04 -15.37
N THR A 325 -5.40 -5.57 -15.24
CA THR A 325 -4.77 -4.70 -16.25
C THR A 325 -3.27 -4.95 -16.31
N MET A 326 -2.64 -4.37 -17.30
CA MET A 326 -1.19 -4.21 -17.33
C MET A 326 -0.81 -2.78 -16.92
N LEU A 327 0.39 -2.63 -16.40
CA LEU A 327 1.04 -1.36 -16.20
C LEU A 327 2.50 -1.52 -16.65
N ARG A 328 2.82 -1.00 -17.83
CA ARG A 328 4.18 -1.09 -18.41
C ARG A 328 4.78 -2.50 -18.37
N GLY A 329 3.96 -3.50 -18.72
CA GLY A 329 4.35 -4.90 -18.79
C GLY A 329 4.19 -5.70 -17.49
N GLU A 330 3.79 -5.09 -16.41
CA GLU A 330 3.42 -5.77 -15.16
C GLU A 330 1.93 -6.10 -15.13
N LEU A 331 1.57 -7.31 -14.68
CA LEU A 331 0.18 -7.70 -14.51
C LEU A 331 -0.32 -7.31 -13.11
N MET A 332 -1.46 -6.65 -13.06
CA MET A 332 -2.14 -6.22 -11.84
C MET A 332 -3.52 -6.86 -11.75
N PHE A 333 -3.77 -7.62 -10.70
CA PHE A 333 -5.01 -8.36 -10.45
C PHE A 333 -5.71 -7.78 -9.23
N PHE A 334 -6.87 -7.15 -9.41
CA PHE A 334 -7.57 -6.44 -8.35
C PHE A 334 -8.65 -7.29 -7.70
N LYS A 335 -8.73 -7.22 -6.36
CA LYS A 335 -9.79 -7.83 -5.56
C LYS A 335 -10.08 -7.02 -4.30
N SER A 336 -11.31 -6.52 -4.18
CA SER A 336 -11.76 -5.70 -3.04
C SER A 336 -10.86 -4.47 -2.84
N ARG A 337 -10.18 -4.38 -1.71
CA ARG A 337 -9.22 -3.31 -1.40
C ARG A 337 -7.77 -3.64 -1.74
N PHE A 338 -7.53 -4.80 -2.39
CA PHE A 338 -6.20 -5.32 -2.69
C PHE A 338 -5.94 -5.44 -4.18
N PHE A 339 -4.66 -5.51 -4.53
CA PHE A 339 -4.22 -6.01 -5.82
C PHE A 339 -2.97 -6.87 -5.68
N TRP A 340 -2.84 -7.87 -6.54
CA TRP A 340 -1.60 -8.61 -6.74
C TRP A 340 -0.85 -8.01 -7.91
N ARG A 341 0.45 -7.86 -7.72
CA ARG A 341 1.39 -7.41 -8.73
C ARG A 341 2.27 -8.57 -9.15
N SER A 342 2.32 -8.86 -10.45
CA SER A 342 3.11 -9.93 -11.00
C SER A 342 4.08 -9.39 -12.05
N TYR A 343 5.35 -9.63 -11.83
CA TYR A 343 6.39 -9.28 -12.78
C TYR A 343 6.60 -10.42 -13.78
N PRO A 344 6.55 -10.19 -15.10
CA PRO A 344 6.68 -11.24 -16.11
C PRO A 344 7.99 -12.02 -16.06
N LEU A 345 9.03 -11.44 -15.48
CA LEU A 345 10.37 -12.04 -15.33
C LEU A 345 10.64 -12.60 -13.93
N SER A 346 9.74 -12.39 -12.98
CA SER A 346 9.84 -12.89 -11.61
C SER A 346 8.75 -13.90 -11.34
N ALA A 347 9.06 -14.96 -10.59
CA ALA A 347 8.06 -15.89 -10.07
C ALA A 347 7.30 -15.32 -8.86
N THR A 348 7.63 -14.11 -8.43
CA THR A 348 7.02 -13.46 -7.26
C THR A 348 5.72 -12.75 -7.64
N VAL A 349 4.71 -12.92 -6.80
CA VAL A 349 3.43 -12.23 -6.89
C VAL A 349 3.17 -11.58 -5.54
N GLU A 350 3.28 -10.28 -5.52
CA GLU A 350 3.16 -9.46 -4.32
C GLU A 350 1.72 -8.99 -4.11
N LEU A 351 1.24 -8.99 -2.87
CA LEU A 351 -0.08 -8.49 -2.49
C LEU A 351 0.06 -7.11 -1.84
N HIS A 352 -0.70 -6.15 -2.35
CA HIS A 352 -0.69 -4.77 -1.87
C HIS A 352 -2.12 -4.27 -1.60
N LEU A 353 -2.24 -3.25 -0.73
CA LEU A 353 -3.46 -2.45 -0.61
C LEU A 353 -3.49 -1.39 -1.72
N ILE A 354 -4.64 -1.22 -2.37
CA ILE A 354 -4.84 -0.19 -3.42
C ILE A 354 -4.50 1.20 -2.86
N LYS A 355 -5.01 1.51 -1.67
CA LYS A 355 -4.79 2.80 -1.00
C LYS A 355 -3.33 3.07 -0.62
N GLY A 356 -2.52 2.01 -0.43
CA GLY A 356 -1.09 2.14 -0.16
C GLY A 356 -0.29 2.61 -1.36
N PHE A 357 -0.75 2.34 -2.58
CA PHE A 357 -0.13 2.82 -3.82
C PHE A 357 -0.81 4.08 -4.35
N TRP A 358 -2.14 4.12 -4.29
CA TRP A 358 -2.96 5.18 -4.87
C TRP A 358 -4.06 5.58 -3.88
N PRO A 359 -3.77 6.49 -2.95
CA PRO A 359 -4.72 6.91 -1.92
C PRO A 359 -6.05 7.45 -2.48
N GLU A 360 -6.02 8.04 -3.66
CA GLU A 360 -7.18 8.62 -4.35
C GLU A 360 -8.05 7.58 -5.08
N ILE A 361 -7.51 6.39 -5.38
CA ILE A 361 -8.26 5.33 -6.06
C ILE A 361 -9.15 4.62 -5.05
N PRO A 362 -10.45 4.43 -5.35
CA PRO A 362 -11.36 3.74 -4.43
C PRO A 362 -11.07 2.25 -4.36
N ASP A 363 -11.47 1.64 -3.25
CA ASP A 363 -11.57 0.19 -3.13
C ASP A 363 -12.65 -0.38 -4.04
N ASN A 364 -12.61 -1.69 -4.30
CA ASN A 364 -13.61 -2.42 -5.11
C ASN A 364 -13.77 -1.83 -6.51
N ILE A 365 -12.69 -1.65 -7.24
CA ILE A 365 -12.72 -1.18 -8.62
C ILE A 365 -13.54 -2.13 -9.49
N ASP A 366 -14.20 -1.59 -10.53
CA ASP A 366 -15.08 -2.39 -11.39
C ASP A 366 -14.38 -2.89 -12.65
N ALA A 367 -13.41 -2.11 -13.16
CA ALA A 367 -12.62 -2.47 -14.36
C ALA A 367 -11.33 -1.64 -14.42
N ALA A 368 -10.34 -2.14 -15.16
CA ALA A 368 -9.12 -1.41 -15.44
C ALA A 368 -8.55 -1.83 -16.80
N PHE A 369 -7.84 -0.93 -17.48
CA PHE A 369 -7.12 -1.22 -18.72
C PHE A 369 -5.95 -0.26 -18.91
N GLU A 370 -4.89 -0.73 -19.56
CA GLU A 370 -3.79 0.10 -20.04
C GLU A 370 -4.09 0.56 -21.48
N SER A 371 -3.89 1.84 -21.76
CA SER A 371 -3.86 2.38 -23.10
C SER A 371 -2.42 2.69 -23.49
N PRO A 372 -1.81 1.88 -24.37
CA PRO A 372 -0.48 2.17 -24.90
C PRO A 372 -0.45 3.47 -25.74
N LEU A 373 -1.57 3.82 -26.36
CA LEU A 373 -1.69 5.06 -27.16
C LEU A 373 -1.56 6.32 -26.31
N GLU A 374 -2.15 6.32 -25.12
CA GLU A 374 -2.07 7.45 -24.19
C GLU A 374 -0.96 7.29 -23.12
N ASP A 375 -0.27 6.13 -23.07
CA ASP A 375 0.66 5.74 -22.00
C ASP A 375 0.03 5.91 -20.61
N LYS A 376 -1.21 5.40 -20.44
CA LYS A 376 -2.00 5.53 -19.22
C LYS A 376 -2.69 4.23 -18.86
N VAL A 377 -2.83 4.02 -17.56
CA VAL A 377 -3.77 3.03 -17.02
C VAL A 377 -5.03 3.74 -16.57
N PHE A 378 -6.17 3.27 -17.05
CA PHE A 378 -7.47 3.73 -16.64
C PHE A 378 -8.10 2.77 -15.65
N ILE A 379 -8.61 3.29 -14.54
CA ILE A 379 -9.30 2.55 -13.49
C ILE A 379 -10.72 3.07 -13.40
N ILE A 380 -11.71 2.18 -13.36
CA ILE A 380 -13.14 2.52 -13.40
C ILE A 380 -13.80 2.01 -12.13
N ARG A 381 -14.60 2.88 -11.50
CA ARG A 381 -15.48 2.55 -10.40
C ARG A 381 -16.80 3.30 -10.52
N GLY A 382 -17.92 2.57 -10.64
CA GLY A 382 -19.23 3.18 -10.89
C GLY A 382 -19.21 3.98 -12.18
N ASP A 383 -19.57 5.24 -12.11
CA ASP A 383 -19.58 6.20 -13.24
C ASP A 383 -18.32 7.08 -13.33
N LYS A 384 -17.29 6.76 -12.55
CA LYS A 384 -16.03 7.52 -12.49
C LYS A 384 -14.85 6.74 -13.06
N VAL A 385 -13.94 7.49 -13.66
CA VAL A 385 -12.71 7.00 -14.29
C VAL A 385 -11.53 7.75 -13.71
N TRP A 386 -10.54 7.04 -13.19
CA TRP A 386 -9.23 7.54 -12.79
C TRP A 386 -8.22 7.21 -13.87
N ALA A 387 -7.14 7.96 -13.97
CA ALA A 387 -6.05 7.69 -14.89
C ALA A 387 -4.70 7.79 -14.18
N LEU A 388 -3.82 6.82 -14.45
CA LEU A 388 -2.44 6.78 -13.98
C LEU A 388 -1.49 6.96 -15.17
N TYR A 389 -0.39 7.66 -14.95
CA TYR A 389 0.77 7.71 -15.81
C TYR A 389 1.95 7.10 -15.05
N GLY A 390 2.34 5.88 -15.39
CA GLY A 390 3.14 5.08 -14.47
C GLY A 390 2.39 4.86 -13.16
N TYR A 391 3.01 5.18 -12.03
CA TYR A 391 2.37 5.12 -10.72
C TYR A 391 1.72 6.42 -10.26
N ASP A 392 1.88 7.50 -11.03
CA ASP A 392 1.38 8.82 -10.65
C ASP A 392 -0.06 9.05 -11.12
N MET A 393 -0.88 9.68 -10.29
CA MET A 393 -2.22 10.11 -10.66
C MET A 393 -2.17 11.23 -11.69
N VAL A 394 -2.96 11.11 -12.76
CA VAL A 394 -3.08 12.17 -13.79
C VAL A 394 -3.97 13.28 -13.26
N GLN A 395 -3.46 14.51 -13.25
CA GLN A 395 -4.22 15.68 -12.82
C GLN A 395 -5.52 15.88 -13.61
N GLY A 396 -6.59 16.26 -12.92
CA GLY A 396 -7.93 16.47 -13.52
C GLY A 396 -8.78 15.20 -13.62
N TYR A 397 -8.37 14.10 -12.99
CA TYR A 397 -9.18 12.91 -12.73
C TYR A 397 -9.62 12.90 -11.25
N PRO A 398 -10.73 12.21 -10.88
CA PRO A 398 -11.53 11.35 -11.73
C PRO A 398 -12.45 12.11 -12.71
N LYS A 399 -12.70 11.52 -13.89
CA LYS A 399 -13.66 11.97 -14.88
C LYS A 399 -14.90 11.06 -14.92
N SER A 400 -15.97 11.53 -15.55
CA SER A 400 -17.17 10.70 -15.77
C SER A 400 -16.95 9.70 -16.92
N LEU A 401 -17.66 8.56 -16.89
CA LEU A 401 -17.75 7.61 -18.02
C LEU A 401 -18.21 8.27 -19.34
N SER A 402 -18.84 9.43 -19.25
CA SER A 402 -19.21 10.22 -20.46
C SER A 402 -18.02 10.59 -21.34
N MET A 403 -16.78 10.55 -20.80
CA MET A 403 -15.57 10.74 -21.60
C MET A 403 -15.42 9.71 -22.73
N PHE A 404 -16.00 8.52 -22.55
CA PHE A 404 -16.05 7.47 -23.56
C PHE A 404 -17.38 7.45 -24.34
N SER A 405 -18.17 8.51 -24.25
CA SER A 405 -19.46 8.66 -24.99
C SER A 405 -20.51 7.57 -24.62
N PHE A 406 -20.48 7.04 -23.40
CA PHE A 406 -21.52 6.12 -22.94
C PHE A 406 -22.89 6.80 -22.81
N PRO A 407 -23.97 6.08 -23.12
CA PRO A 407 -25.32 6.52 -22.79
C PRO A 407 -25.48 6.72 -21.27
N SER A 408 -26.33 7.66 -20.88
CA SER A 408 -26.54 8.06 -19.47
C SER A 408 -27.09 6.95 -18.57
N ASN A 409 -27.66 5.89 -19.14
CA ASN A 409 -28.16 4.71 -18.43
C ASN A 409 -27.07 3.69 -18.05
N VAL A 410 -25.85 3.79 -18.63
CA VAL A 410 -24.71 2.97 -18.27
C VAL A 410 -24.02 3.60 -17.07
N LYS A 411 -24.11 2.95 -15.91
CA LYS A 411 -23.57 3.45 -14.63
C LYS A 411 -22.42 2.59 -14.09
N LYS A 412 -22.15 1.46 -14.74
CA LYS A 412 -21.14 0.51 -14.31
C LYS A 412 -20.60 -0.26 -15.50
N ILE A 413 -19.30 -0.44 -15.51
CA ILE A 413 -18.57 -1.31 -16.44
C ILE A 413 -18.16 -2.56 -15.65
N ASP A 414 -18.35 -3.76 -16.20
CA ASP A 414 -18.02 -5.02 -15.52
C ASP A 414 -16.60 -5.51 -15.84
N ALA A 415 -16.08 -5.19 -17.02
CA ALA A 415 -14.71 -5.47 -17.44
C ALA A 415 -14.33 -4.59 -18.66
N VAL A 416 -13.05 -4.47 -18.93
CA VAL A 416 -12.54 -3.81 -20.13
C VAL A 416 -11.43 -4.65 -20.75
N LEU A 417 -11.44 -4.78 -22.06
CA LEU A 417 -10.37 -5.36 -22.86
C LEU A 417 -9.85 -4.31 -23.84
N TYR A 418 -8.58 -3.98 -23.76
CA TYR A 418 -7.90 -3.18 -24.76
C TYR A 418 -7.35 -4.09 -25.84
N ASP A 419 -7.78 -3.87 -27.09
CA ASP A 419 -7.25 -4.58 -28.27
C ASP A 419 -6.12 -3.76 -28.89
N GLU A 420 -4.88 -4.16 -28.61
CA GLU A 420 -3.67 -3.50 -29.10
C GLU A 420 -3.54 -3.52 -30.63
N THR A 421 -4.22 -4.48 -31.31
CA THR A 421 -4.14 -4.61 -32.76
C THR A 421 -4.98 -3.57 -33.49
N SER A 422 -6.14 -3.26 -32.95
CA SER A 422 -7.11 -2.36 -33.59
C SER A 422 -7.27 -1.02 -32.85
N TYR A 423 -6.55 -0.79 -31.75
CA TYR A 423 -6.66 0.36 -30.85
C TYR A 423 -8.10 0.58 -30.38
N LYS A 424 -8.81 -0.52 -30.12
CA LYS A 424 -10.19 -0.50 -29.65
C LYS A 424 -10.28 -0.91 -28.21
N ILE A 425 -11.16 -0.22 -27.50
CA ILE A 425 -11.48 -0.53 -26.12
C ILE A 425 -12.85 -1.23 -26.10
N LEU A 426 -12.87 -2.49 -25.69
CA LEU A 426 -14.08 -3.28 -25.55
C LEU A 426 -14.55 -3.22 -24.11
N PHE A 427 -15.63 -2.53 -23.85
CA PHE A 427 -16.26 -2.41 -22.54
C PHE A 427 -17.35 -3.45 -22.38
N PHE A 428 -17.25 -4.28 -21.35
CA PHE A 428 -18.26 -5.28 -21.00
C PHE A 428 -19.25 -4.67 -20.01
N VAL A 429 -20.52 -4.66 -20.40
CA VAL A 429 -21.63 -4.16 -19.59
C VAL A 429 -22.69 -5.24 -19.55
N LYS A 430 -22.81 -5.96 -18.43
CA LYS A 430 -23.65 -7.16 -18.32
C LYS A 430 -23.24 -8.21 -19.37
N ASN A 431 -24.13 -8.53 -20.32
CA ASN A 431 -23.89 -9.51 -21.40
C ASN A 431 -23.61 -8.84 -22.75
N GLU A 432 -23.35 -7.54 -22.76
CA GLU A 432 -23.12 -6.75 -23.96
C GLU A 432 -21.71 -6.16 -23.99
N ILE A 433 -21.19 -5.95 -25.20
CA ILE A 433 -19.92 -5.27 -25.46
C ILE A 433 -20.22 -3.96 -26.18
N TYR A 434 -19.64 -2.89 -25.65
CA TYR A 434 -19.51 -1.60 -26.32
C TYR A 434 -18.10 -1.48 -26.87
N SER A 435 -17.95 -1.07 -28.13
CA SER A 435 -16.64 -0.86 -28.75
C SER A 435 -16.37 0.64 -28.92
N TYR A 436 -15.25 1.09 -28.37
CA TYR A 436 -14.79 2.46 -28.50
C TYR A 436 -13.48 2.49 -29.29
N ASN A 437 -13.47 3.30 -30.35
CA ASN A 437 -12.26 3.55 -31.12
C ASN A 437 -11.48 4.70 -30.46
N GLU A 438 -10.32 4.39 -29.91
CA GLU A 438 -9.53 5.34 -29.14
C GLU A 438 -8.93 6.44 -30.01
N GLU A 439 -8.44 6.11 -31.21
CA GLU A 439 -7.88 7.09 -32.16
C GLU A 439 -8.94 8.10 -32.61
N GLN A 440 -10.15 7.61 -32.90
CA GLN A 440 -11.27 8.47 -33.36
C GLN A 440 -12.04 9.09 -32.18
N ARG A 441 -11.78 8.66 -30.95
CA ARG A 441 -12.45 9.08 -29.70
C ARG A 441 -13.97 8.98 -29.76
N LYS A 442 -14.48 7.87 -30.32
CA LYS A 442 -15.93 7.66 -30.45
C LYS A 442 -16.31 6.19 -30.31
N MET A 443 -17.56 5.96 -29.88
CA MET A 443 -18.17 4.64 -29.93
C MET A 443 -18.37 4.20 -31.37
N GLU A 444 -18.13 2.90 -31.64
CA GLU A 444 -18.38 2.33 -32.96
C GLU A 444 -19.87 2.12 -33.22
N THR A 445 -20.25 2.30 -34.48
CA THR A 445 -21.61 2.00 -34.94
C THR A 445 -21.86 0.49 -34.97
N GLY A 446 -23.10 0.05 -34.67
CA GLY A 446 -23.46 -1.36 -34.61
C GLY A 446 -23.14 -2.03 -33.27
N PHE A 447 -22.72 -1.27 -32.26
CA PHE A 447 -22.62 -1.69 -30.86
C PHE A 447 -23.72 -1.01 -30.02
N PRO A 448 -24.15 -1.59 -28.87
CA PRO A 448 -23.59 -2.81 -28.26
C PRO A 448 -23.94 -4.09 -29.00
N LYS A 449 -23.10 -5.13 -28.83
CA LYS A 449 -23.33 -6.49 -29.32
C LYS A 449 -23.28 -7.50 -28.16
N PRO A 450 -24.01 -8.61 -28.24
CA PRO A 450 -23.87 -9.70 -27.27
C PRO A 450 -22.44 -10.20 -27.18
N VAL A 451 -21.97 -10.56 -25.97
CA VAL A 451 -20.61 -11.08 -25.73
C VAL A 451 -20.35 -12.32 -26.60
N GLN A 452 -21.32 -13.20 -26.74
CA GLN A 452 -21.18 -14.45 -27.50
C GLN A 452 -21.02 -14.24 -29.00
N ASP A 453 -21.49 -13.11 -29.55
CA ASP A 453 -21.34 -12.80 -30.98
C ASP A 453 -19.88 -12.44 -31.33
N ILE A 454 -19.12 -11.96 -30.32
CA ILE A 454 -17.72 -11.59 -30.49
C ILE A 454 -16.80 -12.67 -29.94
N PHE A 455 -17.14 -13.23 -28.77
CA PHE A 455 -16.38 -14.28 -28.09
C PHE A 455 -17.20 -15.57 -28.00
N SER A 456 -17.30 -16.25 -29.12
CA SER A 456 -18.07 -17.50 -29.21
C SER A 456 -17.50 -18.58 -28.30
N GLY A 457 -18.35 -19.16 -27.46
CA GLY A 457 -17.96 -20.14 -26.43
C GLY A 457 -17.69 -19.51 -25.04
N MET A 458 -17.80 -18.18 -24.90
CA MET A 458 -17.78 -17.54 -23.59
C MET A 458 -19.04 -17.93 -22.81
N THR A 459 -18.89 -18.25 -21.53
CA THR A 459 -20.02 -18.55 -20.62
C THR A 459 -19.93 -17.75 -19.35
N GLY A 460 -21.10 -17.36 -18.81
CA GLY A 460 -21.19 -16.55 -17.62
C GLY A 460 -20.85 -15.08 -17.86
N LYS A 461 -20.79 -14.33 -16.78
CA LYS A 461 -20.54 -12.88 -16.78
C LYS A 461 -19.03 -12.62 -16.81
N VAL A 462 -18.56 -11.76 -17.72
CA VAL A 462 -17.16 -11.30 -17.71
C VAL A 462 -16.95 -10.35 -16.53
N THR A 463 -15.99 -10.67 -15.67
CA THR A 463 -15.67 -9.88 -14.46
C THR A 463 -14.34 -9.15 -14.54
N ALA A 464 -13.44 -9.61 -15.42
CA ALA A 464 -12.18 -8.95 -15.74
C ALA A 464 -11.70 -9.42 -17.10
N ALA A 465 -10.95 -8.60 -17.82
CA ALA A 465 -10.37 -8.99 -19.11
C ALA A 465 -9.06 -8.25 -19.37
N PHE A 466 -8.16 -8.85 -20.12
CA PHE A 466 -6.92 -8.22 -20.59
C PHE A 466 -6.38 -8.98 -21.82
N GLN A 467 -5.55 -8.30 -22.62
CA GLN A 467 -4.83 -8.91 -23.72
C GLN A 467 -3.37 -9.15 -23.31
N TYR A 468 -2.83 -10.31 -23.62
CA TYR A 468 -1.45 -10.65 -23.29
C TYR A 468 -0.87 -11.67 -24.27
N LYS A 469 0.31 -11.38 -24.82
CA LYS A 469 1.05 -12.28 -25.75
C LYS A 469 0.20 -12.86 -26.90
N GLY A 470 -0.65 -12.00 -27.49
CA GLY A 470 -1.48 -12.38 -28.65
C GLY A 470 -2.73 -13.17 -28.30
N PHE A 471 -3.15 -13.17 -27.05
CA PHE A 471 -4.38 -13.80 -26.58
C PHE A 471 -5.23 -12.81 -25.78
N ASN A 472 -6.54 -12.94 -25.92
CA ASN A 472 -7.52 -12.25 -25.10
C ASN A 472 -7.94 -13.18 -23.95
N TYR A 473 -7.80 -12.70 -22.73
CA TYR A 473 -8.15 -13.43 -21.50
C TYR A 473 -9.38 -12.80 -20.87
N LEU A 474 -10.45 -13.59 -20.70
CA LEU A 474 -11.70 -13.16 -20.10
C LEU A 474 -12.00 -14.00 -18.85
N PHE A 475 -12.11 -13.37 -17.69
CA PHE A 475 -12.48 -14.03 -16.44
C PHE A 475 -13.99 -14.10 -16.28
N SER A 476 -14.49 -15.25 -15.84
CA SER A 476 -15.89 -15.46 -15.47
C SER A 476 -15.99 -16.45 -14.32
N GLY A 477 -16.31 -15.93 -13.14
CA GLY A 477 -16.30 -16.74 -11.92
C GLY A 477 -14.92 -17.38 -11.68
N PRO A 478 -14.84 -18.71 -11.46
CA PRO A 478 -13.59 -19.42 -11.24
C PRO A 478 -12.83 -19.76 -12.53
N ASN A 479 -13.35 -19.39 -13.69
CA ASN A 479 -12.80 -19.78 -14.99
C ASN A 479 -12.14 -18.58 -15.68
N LEU A 480 -11.07 -18.89 -16.43
CA LEU A 480 -10.38 -17.99 -17.32
C LEU A 480 -10.45 -18.53 -18.74
N PHE A 481 -11.10 -17.80 -19.64
CA PHE A 481 -11.26 -18.15 -21.05
C PHE A 481 -10.16 -17.47 -21.85
N GLU A 482 -9.38 -18.26 -22.59
CA GLU A 482 -8.33 -17.80 -23.50
C GLU A 482 -8.83 -17.83 -24.94
N PHE A 483 -8.82 -16.67 -25.60
CA PHE A 483 -9.20 -16.52 -27.00
C PHE A 483 -8.01 -16.03 -27.83
N GLY A 484 -7.89 -16.48 -29.08
CA GLY A 484 -6.91 -15.91 -30.01
C GLY A 484 -7.23 -14.42 -30.29
N ALA A 485 -6.26 -13.51 -30.17
CA ALA A 485 -6.52 -12.07 -30.29
C ALA A 485 -7.03 -11.64 -31.68
N HIS A 486 -6.59 -12.30 -32.75
CA HIS A 486 -6.99 -11.92 -34.12
C HIS A 486 -8.37 -12.39 -34.57
N ASN A 487 -8.88 -13.47 -33.97
CA ASN A 487 -10.10 -14.12 -34.47
C ASN A 487 -11.13 -14.41 -33.37
N ASN A 488 -10.83 -14.05 -32.13
CA ASN A 488 -11.65 -14.32 -30.95
C ASN A 488 -12.15 -15.77 -30.84
N LYS A 489 -11.35 -16.73 -31.38
CA LYS A 489 -11.65 -18.14 -31.27
C LYS A 489 -11.23 -18.65 -29.89
N LEU A 490 -12.12 -19.35 -29.20
CA LEU A 490 -11.82 -20.01 -27.94
C LEU A 490 -10.72 -21.06 -28.14
N MET A 491 -9.62 -20.92 -27.42
CA MET A 491 -8.48 -21.82 -27.44
C MET A 491 -8.54 -22.82 -26.29
N ARG A 492 -8.80 -22.37 -25.08
CA ARG A 492 -8.90 -23.22 -23.88
C ARG A 492 -9.59 -22.49 -22.74
N VAL A 493 -10.02 -23.25 -21.74
CA VAL A 493 -10.52 -22.76 -20.47
C VAL A 493 -9.54 -23.16 -19.38
N LEU A 494 -9.11 -22.19 -18.59
CA LEU A 494 -8.09 -22.29 -17.54
C LEU A 494 -8.72 -21.99 -16.19
N ASN A 495 -8.00 -22.26 -15.11
CA ASN A 495 -8.38 -21.81 -13.78
C ASN A 495 -8.06 -20.30 -13.62
N ASN A 496 -8.82 -19.62 -12.78
CA ASN A 496 -8.66 -18.20 -12.48
C ASN A 496 -7.28 -17.81 -11.93
N ASN A 497 -6.56 -18.76 -11.31
CA ASN A 497 -5.23 -18.55 -10.75
C ASN A 497 -4.08 -18.87 -11.73
N TYR A 498 -4.37 -19.06 -13.01
CA TYR A 498 -3.35 -19.41 -14.01
C TYR A 498 -2.17 -18.42 -14.03
N PHE A 499 -2.45 -17.12 -13.83
CA PHE A 499 -1.45 -16.05 -13.73
C PHE A 499 -1.07 -15.70 -12.28
N LEU A 500 -1.70 -16.34 -11.31
CA LEU A 500 -1.47 -16.15 -9.87
C LEU A 500 -1.01 -17.49 -9.25
N PRO A 501 0.22 -17.91 -9.51
CA PRO A 501 0.68 -19.22 -9.06
C PRO A 501 0.61 -19.33 -7.53
N CYS A 502 0.15 -20.47 -7.07
CA CYS A 502 0.19 -20.91 -5.69
C CYS A 502 1.53 -21.61 -5.43
#